data_4c8bc49fc720dab65e2b728dc4b68be5
#
_entry.id   4c8bc49fc720dab65e2b728dc4b68be5
#
_cell.length_a   1.000
_cell.length_b   1.000
_cell.length_c   1.000
_cell.angle_alpha   90.00
_cell.angle_beta   90.00
_cell.angle_gamma   90.00
#
_symmetry.space_group_name_H-M   'P 1'
#
loop_
_entity.id
_entity.type
_entity.pdbx_description
1 polymer ?
#
loop_
_entity_poly.entity_id
_entity_poly.type
_entity_poly.pdbx_seq_one_letter_code
_entity_poly.pdbx_strand_id
1 'polypeptide(L)'
;VDTDDDGLEDGDEIYFETDPLNPDTDGNGVLDGDEKRFQTFIHKVENEDCAVTEVRVSMEGTGNLQKATTVESIMNKDILCSEVVGLVGEPFEIKTTSQFDKATLTYVIDKSKLGDTEFDNLLFLWYDEENDNFVELDTVLDEDNSTVSVETTHFSKYMLVDKVEWFNAWKKASLYFEDTYEPLATVICYDCSGSMSSNDRTFNYNIYNE
;
A
#
# COMPACT_ATOMS: atom_id res chain seq x y z
N VAL A 1 -28.45 -5.17 -11.27
CA VAL A 1 -29.83 -5.23 -10.79
C VAL A 1 -29.76 -5.94 -9.45
N ASP A 2 -30.47 -5.44 -8.49
CA ASP A 2 -30.71 -6.01 -7.16
C ASP A 2 -32.23 -6.29 -7.14
N THR A 3 -32.63 -7.56 -7.17
CA THR A 3 -34.04 -7.94 -7.42
C THR A 3 -34.89 -8.02 -6.15
N ASP A 4 -34.27 -8.29 -4.99
CA ASP A 4 -34.92 -8.43 -3.71
C ASP A 4 -34.64 -7.27 -2.73
N ASP A 5 -33.86 -6.26 -3.22
CA ASP A 5 -33.52 -5.02 -2.52
C ASP A 5 -32.76 -5.26 -1.18
N ASP A 6 -31.87 -6.26 -1.13
CA ASP A 6 -31.06 -6.58 0.04
C ASP A 6 -29.69 -5.85 0.09
N GLY A 7 -29.34 -5.16 -1.01
CA GLY A 7 -28.08 -4.41 -1.17
C GLY A 7 -26.99 -5.18 -1.90
N LEU A 8 -27.24 -6.43 -2.33
CA LEU A 8 -26.36 -7.20 -3.18
C LEU A 8 -26.94 -7.28 -4.60
N GLU A 9 -26.15 -7.15 -5.63
CA GLU A 9 -26.64 -7.30 -7.01
C GLU A 9 -26.83 -8.79 -7.37
N ASP A 10 -27.85 -9.12 -8.17
CA ASP A 10 -28.13 -10.51 -8.65
C ASP A 10 -26.88 -11.24 -9.15
N GLY A 11 -25.98 -10.51 -9.83
CA GLY A 11 -24.73 -11.10 -10.33
C GLY A 11 -23.71 -11.40 -9.24
N ASP A 12 -23.70 -10.64 -8.16
CA ASP A 12 -22.84 -10.88 -7.01
C ASP A 12 -23.43 -11.98 -6.13
N GLU A 13 -24.76 -12.06 -6.04
CA GLU A 13 -25.44 -13.14 -5.34
C GLU A 13 -25.15 -14.51 -5.98
N ILE A 14 -25.21 -14.60 -7.31
CA ILE A 14 -24.78 -15.81 -8.02
C ILE A 14 -23.32 -16.16 -7.70
N TYR A 15 -22.45 -15.16 -7.62
CA TYR A 15 -21.05 -15.37 -7.29
C TYR A 15 -20.84 -15.83 -5.83
N PHE A 16 -21.66 -15.33 -4.90
CA PHE A 16 -21.61 -15.70 -3.48
C PHE A 16 -22.50 -16.89 -3.12
N GLU A 17 -23.21 -17.46 -4.10
CA GLU A 17 -24.09 -18.60 -3.94
C GLU A 17 -25.31 -18.29 -3.04
N THR A 18 -25.82 -17.04 -3.11
CA THR A 18 -27.07 -16.60 -2.50
C THR A 18 -28.22 -16.56 -3.54
N ASP A 19 -29.47 -16.43 -3.13
CA ASP A 19 -30.66 -16.47 -3.98
C ASP A 19 -31.15 -15.05 -4.32
N PRO A 20 -31.01 -14.58 -5.59
CA PRO A 20 -31.42 -13.23 -6.04
C PRO A 20 -32.90 -12.86 -5.84
N LEU A 21 -33.68 -13.73 -5.27
CA LEU A 21 -35.10 -13.51 -4.99
C LEU A 21 -35.41 -13.63 -3.49
N ASN A 22 -34.41 -13.85 -2.64
CA ASN A 22 -34.59 -14.05 -1.22
C ASN A 22 -33.53 -13.26 -0.43
N PRO A 23 -33.89 -12.11 0.16
CA PRO A 23 -32.94 -11.18 0.77
C PRO A 23 -32.15 -11.73 1.99
N ASP A 24 -32.47 -12.93 2.48
CA ASP A 24 -31.80 -13.63 3.57
C ASP A 24 -31.83 -15.13 3.22
N THR A 25 -30.87 -15.54 2.39
CA THR A 25 -30.85 -16.88 1.78
C THR A 25 -30.76 -18.00 2.83
N ASP A 26 -29.96 -17.82 3.90
CA ASP A 26 -29.76 -18.83 4.92
C ASP A 26 -30.73 -18.72 6.12
N GLY A 27 -31.51 -17.65 6.16
CA GLY A 27 -32.54 -17.42 7.19
C GLY A 27 -31.98 -17.09 8.57
N ASN A 28 -30.76 -16.53 8.64
CA ASN A 28 -30.08 -16.19 9.90
C ASN A 28 -30.53 -14.83 10.49
N GLY A 29 -31.26 -14.02 9.72
CA GLY A 29 -31.79 -12.71 10.09
C GLY A 29 -30.87 -11.54 9.70
N VAL A 30 -29.81 -11.80 8.94
CA VAL A 30 -28.95 -10.81 8.30
C VAL A 30 -29.21 -10.86 6.82
N LEU A 31 -29.36 -9.73 6.16
CA LEU A 31 -29.52 -9.66 4.70
C LEU A 31 -28.22 -10.14 4.03
N ASP A 32 -28.33 -10.81 2.87
CA ASP A 32 -27.17 -11.31 2.15
C ASP A 32 -26.16 -10.21 1.80
N GLY A 33 -26.63 -8.99 1.50
CA GLY A 33 -25.81 -7.80 1.26
C GLY A 33 -25.10 -7.25 2.50
N ASP A 34 -25.64 -7.48 3.70
CA ASP A 34 -25.07 -7.05 4.98
C ASP A 34 -24.17 -8.10 5.62
N GLU A 35 -24.12 -9.31 5.06
CA GLU A 35 -23.24 -10.37 5.56
C GLU A 35 -21.77 -10.05 5.33
N LYS A 36 -20.98 -10.20 6.39
CA LYS A 36 -19.51 -10.10 6.29
C LYS A 36 -18.94 -11.38 5.72
N ARG A 37 -18.20 -11.24 4.64
CA ARG A 37 -17.50 -12.35 3.96
C ARG A 37 -16.01 -12.02 3.86
N PHE A 38 -15.16 -13.03 4.12
CA PHE A 38 -13.73 -12.92 3.82
C PHE A 38 -13.51 -13.11 2.33
N GLN A 39 -12.91 -12.12 1.69
CA GLN A 39 -12.67 -12.13 0.26
C GLN A 39 -11.19 -11.86 -0.04
N THR A 40 -10.68 -12.55 -1.05
CA THR A 40 -9.34 -12.28 -1.61
C THR A 40 -9.47 -12.02 -3.09
N PHE A 41 -8.97 -10.90 -3.55
CA PHE A 41 -8.90 -10.59 -4.96
C PHE A 41 -7.48 -10.25 -5.40
N ILE A 42 -7.21 -10.44 -6.68
CA ILE A 42 -5.88 -10.36 -7.27
C ILE A 42 -5.88 -9.28 -8.34
N HIS A 43 -4.98 -8.33 -8.19
CA HIS A 43 -4.62 -7.40 -9.24
C HIS A 43 -3.31 -7.87 -9.88
N LYS A 44 -3.34 -8.18 -11.18
CA LYS A 44 -2.14 -8.54 -11.93
C LYS A 44 -1.42 -7.30 -12.40
N VAL A 45 -0.11 -7.26 -12.21
CA VAL A 45 0.73 -6.17 -12.68
C VAL A 45 1.00 -6.38 -14.16
N GLU A 46 0.65 -5.38 -14.99
CA GLU A 46 0.78 -5.47 -16.45
C GLU A 46 2.21 -5.27 -16.93
N ASN A 47 3.05 -4.60 -16.13
CA ASN A 47 4.45 -4.35 -16.47
C ASN A 47 5.26 -5.63 -16.28
N GLU A 48 5.62 -6.27 -17.39
CA GLU A 48 6.41 -7.52 -17.39
C GLU A 48 7.83 -7.36 -16.81
N ASP A 49 8.36 -6.14 -16.73
CA ASP A 49 9.69 -5.88 -16.14
C ASP A 49 9.61 -5.62 -14.62
N CYS A 50 8.41 -5.52 -14.05
CA CYS A 50 8.20 -5.31 -12.63
C CYS A 50 8.54 -6.56 -11.81
N ALA A 51 9.25 -6.39 -10.69
CA ALA A 51 9.51 -7.48 -9.75
C ALA A 51 8.24 -7.93 -9.01
N VAL A 52 7.27 -7.03 -8.81
CA VAL A 52 5.94 -7.36 -8.28
C VAL A 52 5.05 -7.81 -9.44
N THR A 53 4.59 -9.04 -9.42
CA THR A 53 3.75 -9.62 -10.50
C THR A 53 2.26 -9.61 -10.17
N GLU A 54 1.93 -9.68 -8.89
CA GLU A 54 0.54 -9.65 -8.41
C GLU A 54 0.47 -8.86 -7.09
N VAL A 55 -0.60 -8.09 -6.93
CA VAL A 55 -1.04 -7.51 -5.67
C VAL A 55 -2.32 -8.21 -5.24
N ARG A 56 -2.27 -8.93 -4.12
CA ARG A 56 -3.42 -9.62 -3.53
C ARG A 56 -3.91 -8.80 -2.35
N VAL A 57 -5.21 -8.57 -2.30
CA VAL A 57 -5.88 -7.91 -1.18
C VAL A 57 -6.84 -8.89 -0.55
N SER A 58 -6.64 -9.17 0.73
CA SER A 58 -7.50 -10.06 1.52
C SER A 58 -8.10 -9.27 2.68
N MET A 59 -9.41 -9.23 2.77
CA MET A 59 -10.12 -8.53 3.84
C MET A 59 -11.51 -9.12 4.09
N GLU A 60 -12.08 -8.82 5.24
CA GLU A 60 -13.44 -9.14 5.59
C GLU A 60 -14.32 -7.89 5.50
N GLY A 61 -15.46 -8.00 4.85
CA GLY A 61 -16.41 -6.90 4.71
C GLY A 61 -17.69 -7.34 4.03
N THR A 62 -18.61 -6.42 3.84
CA THR A 62 -19.93 -6.64 3.22
C THR A 62 -19.90 -6.38 1.72
N GLY A 63 -20.79 -7.00 0.99
CA GLY A 63 -20.93 -6.84 -0.45
C GLY A 63 -19.76 -7.40 -1.26
N ASN A 64 -19.62 -6.98 -2.50
CA ASN A 64 -18.51 -7.40 -3.38
C ASN A 64 -17.31 -6.46 -3.21
N LEU A 65 -16.36 -6.88 -2.39
CA LEU A 65 -15.16 -6.10 -2.06
C LEU A 65 -14.23 -5.90 -3.25
N GLN A 66 -14.21 -6.82 -4.21
CA GLN A 66 -13.42 -6.68 -5.44
C GLN A 66 -13.91 -5.53 -6.31
N LYS A 67 -15.25 -5.36 -6.43
CA LYS A 67 -15.83 -4.22 -7.15
C LYS A 67 -15.63 -2.89 -6.41
N ALA A 68 -15.67 -2.95 -5.07
CA ALA A 68 -15.53 -1.78 -4.21
C ALA A 68 -14.09 -1.27 -4.08
N THR A 69 -13.08 -2.08 -4.48
CA THR A 69 -11.67 -1.78 -4.25
C THR A 69 -10.91 -1.63 -5.57
N THR A 70 -10.11 -0.59 -5.66
CA THR A 70 -9.20 -0.36 -6.78
C THR A 70 -7.76 -0.50 -6.34
N VAL A 71 -6.93 -1.08 -7.21
CA VAL A 71 -5.48 -1.15 -7.08
C VAL A 71 -4.90 -0.55 -8.34
N GLU A 72 -4.15 0.54 -8.23
CA GLU A 72 -3.60 1.25 -9.37
C GLU A 72 -2.10 1.47 -9.19
N SER A 73 -1.30 1.20 -10.25
CA SER A 73 0.09 1.62 -10.28
C SER A 73 0.17 3.15 -10.35
N ILE A 74 1.01 3.75 -9.50
CA ILE A 74 1.22 5.19 -9.46
C ILE A 74 2.58 5.62 -10.03
N MET A 75 3.33 4.69 -10.62
CA MET A 75 4.69 4.94 -11.16
C MET A 75 4.75 6.13 -12.15
N ASN A 76 3.69 6.34 -12.92
CA ASN A 76 3.64 7.42 -13.92
C ASN A 76 2.81 8.63 -13.47
N LYS A 77 2.23 8.60 -12.27
CA LYS A 77 1.26 9.62 -11.83
C LYS A 77 1.82 10.59 -10.81
N ASP A 78 2.90 10.22 -10.12
CA ASP A 78 3.37 11.01 -8.99
C ASP A 78 4.89 11.05 -8.86
N ILE A 79 5.37 12.19 -8.45
CA ILE A 79 6.78 12.52 -8.24
C ILE A 79 7.41 11.69 -7.11
N LEU A 80 6.58 11.17 -6.19
CA LEU A 80 7.01 10.35 -5.04
C LEU A 80 7.90 9.16 -5.42
N CYS A 81 7.65 8.55 -6.57
CA CYS A 81 8.33 7.33 -6.98
C CYS A 81 9.77 7.54 -7.46
N SER A 82 10.10 8.74 -7.96
CA SER A 82 11.44 9.06 -8.45
C SER A 82 12.44 9.36 -7.33
N GLU A 83 11.95 9.54 -6.10
CA GLU A 83 12.76 9.95 -4.95
C GLU A 83 12.90 8.86 -3.89
N VAL A 84 12.15 7.76 -4.01
CA VAL A 84 12.26 6.62 -3.09
C VAL A 84 13.48 5.79 -3.44
N VAL A 85 14.48 5.83 -2.56
CA VAL A 85 15.72 5.06 -2.73
C VAL A 85 15.47 3.59 -2.45
N GLY A 86 15.97 2.72 -3.34
CA GLY A 86 15.81 1.28 -3.20
C GLY A 86 14.41 0.77 -3.56
N LEU A 87 13.64 1.53 -4.34
CA LEU A 87 12.31 1.11 -4.80
C LEU A 87 12.39 -0.21 -5.56
N VAL A 88 11.57 -1.19 -5.14
CA VAL A 88 11.46 -2.51 -5.76
C VAL A 88 10.07 -2.64 -6.42
N GLY A 89 10.07 -2.78 -7.73
CA GLY A 89 8.83 -2.85 -8.50
C GLY A 89 8.12 -1.49 -8.63
N GLU A 90 6.81 -1.54 -8.70
CA GLU A 90 5.96 -0.34 -8.80
C GLU A 90 5.27 -0.06 -7.47
N PRO A 91 5.08 1.21 -7.11
CA PRO A 91 4.21 1.55 -5.99
C PRO A 91 2.75 1.52 -6.45
N PHE A 92 1.86 1.15 -5.54
CA PHE A 92 0.43 1.00 -5.79
C PHE A 92 -0.38 1.87 -4.85
N GLU A 93 -1.37 2.55 -5.41
CA GLU A 93 -2.44 3.18 -4.65
C GLU A 93 -3.61 2.21 -4.54
N ILE A 94 -4.07 1.96 -3.31
CA ILE A 94 -5.21 1.10 -3.02
C ILE A 94 -6.29 1.95 -2.39
N LYS A 95 -7.50 1.86 -2.94
CA LYS A 95 -8.69 2.57 -2.45
C LYS A 95 -9.87 1.63 -2.38
N THR A 96 -10.72 1.82 -1.39
CA THR A 96 -11.99 1.11 -1.29
C THR A 96 -13.11 2.03 -0.86
N THR A 97 -14.32 1.73 -1.29
CA THR A 97 -15.55 2.37 -0.80
C THR A 97 -16.20 1.58 0.33
N SER A 98 -15.73 0.34 0.58
CA SER A 98 -16.21 -0.51 1.67
C SER A 98 -15.48 -0.24 2.97
N GLN A 99 -16.16 -0.48 4.09
CA GLN A 99 -15.54 -0.45 5.41
C GLN A 99 -14.95 -1.82 5.72
N PHE A 100 -13.78 -1.82 6.33
CA PHE A 100 -13.12 -3.03 6.81
C PHE A 100 -12.35 -2.72 8.11
N ASP A 101 -12.17 -3.72 8.94
CA ASP A 101 -11.42 -3.58 10.19
C ASP A 101 -9.91 -3.81 9.94
N LYS A 102 -9.60 -4.81 9.12
CA LYS A 102 -8.24 -5.24 8.80
C LYS A 102 -8.17 -5.85 7.41
N ALA A 103 -7.09 -5.56 6.73
CA ALA A 103 -6.75 -6.17 5.44
C ALA A 103 -5.32 -6.70 5.45
N THR A 104 -5.06 -7.72 4.64
CA THR A 104 -3.72 -8.19 4.32
C THR A 104 -3.41 -7.85 2.87
N LEU A 105 -2.35 -7.10 2.66
CA LEU A 105 -1.78 -6.88 1.33
C LEU A 105 -0.65 -7.89 1.13
N THR A 106 -0.66 -8.61 0.01
CA THR A 106 0.38 -9.57 -0.34
C THR A 106 0.87 -9.30 -1.75
N TYR A 107 2.16 -9.03 -1.90
CA TYR A 107 2.83 -8.89 -3.18
C TYR A 107 3.51 -10.20 -3.55
N VAL A 108 3.27 -10.68 -4.77
CA VAL A 108 3.96 -11.84 -5.34
C VAL A 108 5.18 -11.35 -6.11
N ILE A 109 6.33 -11.89 -5.78
CA ILE A 109 7.62 -11.41 -6.25
C ILE A 109 8.23 -12.37 -7.28
N ASP A 110 8.59 -11.85 -8.43
CA ASP A 110 9.50 -12.52 -9.35
C ASP A 110 10.95 -12.24 -8.92
N LYS A 111 11.54 -13.18 -8.20
CA LYS A 111 12.91 -13.05 -7.66
C LYS A 111 13.95 -12.78 -8.74
N SER A 112 13.71 -13.21 -9.99
CA SER A 112 14.64 -12.98 -11.10
C SER A 112 14.77 -11.50 -11.51
N LYS A 113 13.82 -10.67 -11.07
CA LYS A 113 13.73 -9.23 -11.37
C LYS A 113 14.13 -8.33 -10.21
N LEU A 114 14.59 -8.89 -9.09
CA LEU A 114 15.04 -8.12 -7.93
C LEU A 114 16.39 -7.42 -8.17
N GLY A 115 17.12 -7.77 -9.23
CA GLY A 115 18.45 -7.22 -9.47
C GLY A 115 19.43 -7.61 -8.36
N ASP A 116 20.03 -6.60 -7.72
CA ASP A 116 20.97 -6.80 -6.61
C ASP A 116 20.28 -6.86 -5.23
N THR A 117 18.94 -6.67 -5.18
CA THR A 117 18.17 -6.74 -3.93
C THR A 117 17.97 -8.18 -3.49
N GLU A 118 18.36 -8.50 -2.27
CA GLU A 118 18.05 -9.79 -1.66
C GLU A 118 16.60 -9.84 -1.17
N PHE A 119 15.93 -10.98 -1.33
CA PHE A 119 14.53 -11.15 -0.91
C PHE A 119 14.31 -10.80 0.57
N ASP A 120 15.25 -11.17 1.44
CA ASP A 120 15.21 -10.88 2.88
C ASP A 120 15.36 -9.38 3.22
N ASN A 121 15.72 -8.57 2.23
CA ASN A 121 15.85 -7.13 2.39
C ASN A 121 14.58 -6.35 1.95
N LEU A 122 13.54 -7.05 1.52
CA LEU A 122 12.29 -6.40 1.12
C LEU A 122 11.56 -5.83 2.34
N LEU A 123 11.09 -4.59 2.22
CA LEU A 123 10.40 -3.85 3.26
C LEU A 123 9.21 -3.09 2.67
N PHE A 124 8.04 -3.23 3.27
CA PHE A 124 6.89 -2.41 2.93
C PHE A 124 6.97 -1.03 3.58
N LEU A 125 6.67 -0.04 2.77
CA LEU A 125 6.40 1.33 3.21
C LEU A 125 4.99 1.72 2.80
N TRP A 126 4.35 2.57 3.59
CA TRP A 126 3.18 3.33 3.15
C TRP A 126 3.47 4.83 3.23
N TYR A 127 2.84 5.58 2.35
CA TYR A 127 2.98 7.03 2.34
C TYR A 127 1.85 7.67 3.13
N ASP A 128 2.21 8.32 4.23
CA ASP A 128 1.31 9.11 5.06
C ASP A 128 1.16 10.50 4.45
N GLU A 129 0.07 10.70 3.72
CA GLU A 129 -0.22 11.96 3.03
C GLU A 129 -0.49 13.13 4.00
N GLU A 130 -0.96 12.84 5.22
CA GLU A 130 -1.26 13.87 6.21
C GLU A 130 0.02 14.48 6.80
N ASN A 131 1.02 13.65 7.01
CA ASN A 131 2.30 14.04 7.61
C ASN A 131 3.43 14.14 6.58
N ASP A 132 3.15 13.90 5.29
CA ASP A 132 4.13 13.90 4.19
C ASP A 132 5.36 13.05 4.53
N ASN A 133 5.12 11.79 4.91
CA ASN A 133 6.16 10.91 5.43
C ASN A 133 5.96 9.46 4.98
N PHE A 134 7.06 8.72 4.91
CA PHE A 134 7.04 7.27 4.70
C PHE A 134 7.07 6.55 6.04
N VAL A 135 6.17 5.61 6.21
CA VAL A 135 6.08 4.78 7.41
C VAL A 135 6.44 3.34 7.07
N GLU A 136 7.40 2.80 7.81
CA GLU A 136 7.80 1.40 7.70
C GLU A 136 6.72 0.50 8.32
N LEU A 137 6.41 -0.59 7.61
CA LEU A 137 5.41 -1.54 8.05
C LEU A 137 6.05 -2.86 8.49
N ASP A 138 5.39 -3.54 9.41
CA ASP A 138 5.79 -4.87 9.87
C ASP A 138 5.59 -5.88 8.73
N THR A 139 6.69 -6.14 8.01
CA THR A 139 6.71 -6.88 6.75
C THR A 139 6.95 -8.36 7.01
N VAL A 140 6.06 -9.19 6.52
CA VAL A 140 6.19 -10.66 6.57
C VAL A 140 6.72 -11.17 5.24
N LEU A 141 7.86 -11.87 5.29
CA LEU A 141 8.52 -12.46 4.12
C LEU A 141 8.26 -13.97 4.09
N ASP A 142 7.78 -14.48 2.97
CA ASP A 142 7.62 -15.90 2.70
C ASP A 142 8.43 -16.26 1.45
N GLU A 143 9.64 -16.70 1.68
CA GLU A 143 10.59 -17.01 0.61
C GLU A 143 10.16 -18.20 -0.22
N ASP A 144 9.55 -19.21 0.39
CA ASP A 144 9.11 -20.44 -0.29
C ASP A 144 8.02 -20.14 -1.31
N ASN A 145 7.09 -19.26 -0.97
CA ASN A 145 6.02 -18.81 -1.86
C ASN A 145 6.37 -17.55 -2.66
N SER A 146 7.55 -16.97 -2.44
CA SER A 146 7.96 -15.70 -3.05
C SER A 146 6.96 -14.59 -2.84
N THR A 147 6.45 -14.46 -1.61
CA THR A 147 5.47 -13.43 -1.24
C THR A 147 5.97 -12.55 -0.11
N VAL A 148 5.58 -11.29 -0.20
CA VAL A 148 5.82 -10.28 0.84
C VAL A 148 4.46 -9.72 1.25
N SER A 149 4.15 -9.73 2.54
CA SER A 149 2.84 -9.30 3.02
C SER A 149 2.91 -8.36 4.21
N VAL A 150 1.83 -7.61 4.37
CA VAL A 150 1.63 -6.66 5.47
C VAL A 150 0.16 -6.61 5.85
N GLU A 151 -0.10 -6.45 7.14
CA GLU A 151 -1.44 -6.16 7.64
C GLU A 151 -1.65 -4.65 7.76
N THR A 152 -2.82 -4.17 7.37
CA THR A 152 -3.19 -2.76 7.44
C THR A 152 -4.64 -2.58 7.86
N THR A 153 -4.95 -1.43 8.48
CA THR A 153 -6.30 -1.02 8.87
C THR A 153 -6.86 0.09 7.98
N HIS A 154 -6.11 0.53 6.99
CA HIS A 154 -6.50 1.57 6.04
C HIS A 154 -5.84 1.30 4.69
N PHE A 155 -6.38 1.86 3.64
CA PHE A 155 -5.73 1.85 2.33
C PHE A 155 -5.16 3.24 1.99
N SER A 156 -4.03 3.22 1.29
CA SER A 156 -3.25 4.38 0.88
C SER A 156 -2.31 4.00 -0.28
N LYS A 157 -1.17 4.66 -0.37
CA LYS A 157 -0.09 4.35 -1.31
C LYS A 157 0.94 3.47 -0.63
N TYR A 158 1.18 2.31 -1.21
CA TYR A 158 2.13 1.31 -0.71
C TYR A 158 3.25 1.09 -1.70
N MET A 159 4.43 0.86 -1.17
CA MET A 159 5.61 0.55 -1.96
C MET A 159 6.51 -0.46 -1.27
N LEU A 160 7.29 -1.17 -2.06
CA LEU A 160 8.28 -2.11 -1.60
C LEU A 160 9.67 -1.53 -1.86
N VAL A 161 10.55 -1.60 -0.88
CA VAL A 161 11.92 -1.11 -0.99
C VAL A 161 12.94 -2.15 -0.54
N ASP A 162 14.18 -1.99 -1.00
CA ASP A 162 15.34 -2.60 -0.36
C ASP A 162 15.65 -1.85 0.94
N LYS A 163 15.47 -2.50 2.07
CA LYS A 163 15.67 -1.88 3.39
C LYS A 163 17.11 -1.41 3.61
N VAL A 164 18.10 -2.05 2.99
CA VAL A 164 19.51 -1.67 3.16
C VAL A 164 19.78 -0.37 2.41
N GLU A 165 19.30 -0.24 1.17
CA GLU A 165 19.42 0.99 0.40
C GLU A 165 18.63 2.13 1.04
N TRP A 166 17.39 1.85 1.48
CA TRP A 166 16.53 2.79 2.19
C TRP A 166 17.22 3.37 3.43
N PHE A 167 17.69 2.52 4.35
CA PHE A 167 18.37 2.99 5.57
C PHE A 167 19.70 3.67 5.31
N ASN A 168 20.46 3.24 4.29
CA ASN A 168 21.73 3.87 3.94
C ASN A 168 21.52 5.28 3.37
N ALA A 169 20.44 5.53 2.65
CA ALA A 169 20.11 6.88 2.17
C ALA A 169 19.87 7.85 3.35
N TRP A 170 19.14 7.40 4.37
CA TRP A 170 18.91 8.17 5.60
C TRP A 170 20.18 8.41 6.40
N LYS A 171 21.06 7.40 6.54
CA LYS A 171 22.36 7.56 7.21
C LYS A 171 23.26 8.55 6.49
N LYS A 172 23.31 8.52 5.16
CA LYS A 172 24.11 9.49 4.39
C LYS A 172 23.58 10.91 4.58
N ALA A 173 22.26 11.09 4.61
CA ALA A 173 21.67 12.38 4.88
C ALA A 173 22.06 12.90 6.27
N SER A 174 22.01 12.08 7.31
CA SER A 174 22.41 12.47 8.67
C SER A 174 23.91 12.74 8.81
N LEU A 175 24.78 11.97 8.16
CA LEU A 175 26.24 12.18 8.21
C LEU A 175 26.69 13.47 7.51
N TYR A 176 25.98 13.92 6.49
CA TYR A 176 26.31 15.21 5.82
C TYR A 176 26.12 16.43 6.71
N PHE A 177 25.37 16.28 7.82
CA PHE A 177 25.10 17.35 8.78
C PHE A 177 26.00 17.29 10.01
N GLU A 178 26.58 16.13 10.34
CA GLU A 178 27.51 15.99 11.47
C GLU A 178 28.89 16.61 11.21
N ASP A 179 29.34 16.66 9.94
CA ASP A 179 30.69 17.12 9.59
C ASP A 179 30.82 18.66 9.40
N THR A 180 29.73 19.41 9.41
CA THR A 180 29.79 20.85 9.08
C THR A 180 29.31 21.81 10.16
N TYR A 181 28.74 21.35 11.27
CA TYR A 181 28.29 22.21 12.36
C TYR A 181 28.40 21.53 13.72
N GLU A 182 28.72 22.32 14.78
CA GLU A 182 28.57 21.92 16.18
C GLU A 182 27.16 21.37 16.46
N PRO A 183 26.97 20.47 17.46
CA PRO A 183 25.80 19.60 17.56
C PRO A 183 24.49 20.37 17.72
N LEU A 184 23.91 20.73 16.62
CA LEU A 184 22.52 21.15 16.53
C LEU A 184 21.72 19.93 16.10
N ALA A 185 20.77 19.51 16.93
CA ALA A 185 19.80 18.49 16.55
C ALA A 185 19.00 19.01 15.35
N THR A 186 19.37 18.57 14.16
CA THR A 186 18.65 18.95 12.94
C THR A 186 17.76 17.79 12.54
N VAL A 187 16.46 17.99 12.65
CA VAL A 187 15.47 17.09 12.03
C VAL A 187 15.35 17.52 10.57
N ILE A 188 15.75 16.63 9.67
CA ILE A 188 15.56 16.84 8.24
C ILE A 188 14.20 16.25 7.89
N CYS A 189 13.22 17.11 7.67
CA CYS A 189 12.01 16.72 6.98
C CYS A 189 12.31 16.79 5.47
N TYR A 190 12.36 15.66 4.80
CA TYR A 190 12.32 15.62 3.36
C TYR A 190 10.89 15.97 2.93
N ASP A 191 10.72 17.14 2.35
CA ASP A 191 9.48 17.47 1.66
C ASP A 191 9.49 16.77 0.30
N CYS A 192 8.81 15.64 0.22
CA CYS A 192 8.58 14.90 -1.02
C CYS A 192 7.36 15.45 -1.78
N SER A 193 6.74 16.54 -1.32
CA SER A 193 5.66 17.17 -2.07
C SER A 193 6.20 17.78 -3.35
N GLY A 194 5.71 17.33 -4.50
CA GLY A 194 6.09 17.81 -5.83
C GLY A 194 5.70 19.26 -6.13
N SER A 195 5.39 20.06 -5.10
CA SER A 195 5.05 21.48 -5.19
C SER A 195 6.26 22.43 -5.11
N MET A 196 7.47 21.90 -4.88
CA MET A 196 8.66 22.75 -4.87
C MET A 196 9.05 23.16 -6.29
N SER A 197 8.62 24.34 -6.68
CA SER A 197 9.18 24.97 -7.90
C SER A 197 10.67 25.27 -7.66
N SER A 198 11.48 25.13 -8.73
CA SER A 198 12.95 25.29 -8.70
C SER A 198 13.48 26.60 -8.12
N ASN A 199 12.64 27.48 -7.67
CA ASN A 199 13.00 28.81 -7.15
C ASN A 199 12.75 29.02 -5.66
N ASP A 200 12.15 28.04 -4.94
CA ASP A 200 11.79 28.24 -3.52
C ASP A 200 12.68 27.36 -2.62
N ARG A 201 13.97 27.65 -2.57
CA ARG A 201 14.93 27.02 -1.67
C ARG A 201 15.18 27.90 -0.43
N THR A 202 14.13 28.28 0.26
CA THR A 202 14.27 28.90 1.58
C THR A 202 14.06 27.83 2.65
N PHE A 203 15.16 27.31 3.19
CA PHE A 203 15.12 26.45 4.37
C PHE A 203 14.76 27.31 5.59
N ASN A 204 13.59 27.08 6.19
CA ASN A 204 13.26 27.64 7.50
C ASN A 204 13.81 26.70 8.58
N TYR A 205 14.87 27.13 9.25
CA TYR A 205 15.39 26.45 10.43
C TYR A 205 14.63 26.95 11.66
N ASN A 206 13.87 26.11 12.30
CA ASN A 206 13.39 26.35 13.64
C ASN A 206 14.40 25.77 14.63
N ILE A 207 15.18 26.65 15.27
CA ILE A 207 16.12 26.29 16.33
C ILE A 207 15.32 26.31 17.64
N TYR A 208 15.08 25.17 18.26
CA TYR A 208 14.68 25.10 19.65
C TYR A 208 15.93 24.92 20.50
N ASN A 209 16.27 25.96 21.25
CA ASN A 209 17.23 25.87 22.34
C ASN A 209 16.46 25.44 23.60
N GLU A 210 16.80 24.29 24.15
CA GLU A 210 16.71 23.98 25.57
C GLU A 210 18.07 23.51 26.08
#